data_dba0bf902a68305ef8cf0d4d145810b8
#
_entry.id   dba0bf902a68305ef8cf0d4d145810b8
#
_cell.length_a   1.000
_cell.length_b   1.000
_cell.length_c   1.000
_cell.angle_alpha   90.00
_cell.angle_beta   90.00
_cell.angle_gamma   90.00
#
_symmetry.space_group_name_H-M   'P 1'
#
loop_
_entity.id
_entity.type
_entity.pdbx_description
1 polymer ?
#
loop_
_entity_poly.entity_id
_entity_poly.type
_entity_poly.pdbx_seq_one_letter_code
_entity_poly.pdbx_strand_id
1 'polypeptide(L)'
;MKKILLALMAAVCLTVAAQAPQVPEIAARSYLLMDVTADQILAQQDIDTPIEPASLTKLMTAYLVFDALRSKKLELQQTLPVSERAWKMAGSRMFIDPKMKVPVEDLI
;
A
#
# COMPACT_ATOMS: atom_id res chain seq x y z
N MET A 1 -19.42 15.16 -55.87
CA MET A 1 -18.00 14.94 -55.53
C MET A 1 -17.63 15.51 -54.16
N LYS A 2 -17.89 16.81 -53.84
CA LYS A 2 -17.56 17.40 -52.52
C LYS A 2 -18.20 16.66 -51.29
N LYS A 3 -19.46 16.19 -51.43
CA LYS A 3 -20.17 15.48 -50.34
C LYS A 3 -19.62 14.09 -50.05
N ILE A 4 -19.08 13.43 -51.08
CA ILE A 4 -18.43 12.11 -50.93
C ILE A 4 -17.07 12.27 -50.24
N LEU A 5 -16.32 13.32 -50.55
CA LEU A 5 -15.03 13.61 -49.94
C LEU A 5 -15.17 13.95 -48.44
N LEU A 6 -16.26 14.69 -48.09
CA LEU A 6 -16.55 14.99 -46.68
C LEU A 6 -16.95 13.75 -45.85
N ALA A 7 -17.70 12.83 -46.45
CA ALA A 7 -18.07 11.58 -45.83
C ALA A 7 -16.89 10.65 -45.63
N LEU A 8 -15.93 10.62 -46.58
CA LEU A 8 -14.71 9.85 -46.46
C LEU A 8 -13.77 10.38 -45.37
N MET A 9 -13.65 11.72 -45.25
CA MET A 9 -12.88 12.35 -44.18
C MET A 9 -13.48 12.13 -42.78
N ALA A 10 -14.80 12.12 -42.66
CA ALA A 10 -15.46 11.81 -41.40
C ALA A 10 -15.30 10.33 -40.99
N ALA A 11 -15.23 9.41 -41.93
CA ALA A 11 -15.03 7.99 -41.67
C ALA A 11 -13.59 7.66 -41.19
N VAL A 12 -12.60 8.43 -41.61
CA VAL A 12 -11.19 8.27 -41.18
C VAL A 12 -10.95 8.75 -39.74
N CYS A 13 -11.74 9.70 -39.23
CA CYS A 13 -11.61 10.20 -37.87
C CYS A 13 -12.12 9.21 -36.80
N LEU A 14 -12.85 8.16 -37.16
CA LEU A 14 -13.45 7.23 -36.20
C LEU A 14 -12.56 6.06 -35.78
N THR A 15 -11.34 5.94 -36.32
CA THR A 15 -10.48 4.76 -36.09
C THR A 15 -9.25 4.98 -35.23
N VAL A 16 -9.06 6.17 -34.65
CA VAL A 16 -8.02 6.36 -33.64
C VAL A 16 -8.58 5.98 -32.28
N ALA A 17 -8.85 4.69 -32.07
CA ALA A 17 -8.94 4.16 -30.73
C ALA A 17 -7.53 4.25 -30.12
N ALA A 18 -7.32 5.22 -29.23
CA ALA A 18 -6.10 5.25 -28.42
C ALA A 18 -6.08 3.95 -27.62
N GLN A 19 -5.22 2.99 -28.00
CA GLN A 19 -4.98 1.81 -27.20
C GLN A 19 -4.31 2.27 -25.92
N ALA A 20 -5.02 2.14 -24.80
CA ALA A 20 -4.41 2.30 -23.49
C ALA A 20 -3.22 1.35 -23.37
N PRO A 21 -2.11 1.79 -22.77
CA PRO A 21 -0.97 0.92 -22.53
C PRO A 21 -1.43 -0.35 -21.83
N GLN A 22 -1.00 -1.50 -22.33
CA GLN A 22 -1.33 -2.76 -21.66
C GLN A 22 -0.61 -2.82 -20.32
N VAL A 23 -1.33 -3.24 -19.28
CA VAL A 23 -0.74 -3.48 -17.97
C VAL A 23 0.28 -4.61 -18.10
N PRO A 24 1.51 -4.44 -17.60
CA PRO A 24 2.51 -5.49 -17.61
C PRO A 24 1.99 -6.72 -16.81
N GLU A 25 2.36 -7.91 -17.25
CA GLU A 25 2.04 -9.12 -16.52
C GLU A 25 2.82 -9.15 -15.20
N ILE A 26 2.10 -9.19 -14.08
CA ILE A 26 2.66 -9.18 -12.74
C ILE A 26 2.37 -10.53 -12.08
N ALA A 27 3.43 -11.21 -11.61
CA ALA A 27 3.31 -12.47 -10.89
C ALA A 27 2.85 -12.25 -9.44
N ALA A 28 1.68 -11.62 -9.25
CA ALA A 28 1.05 -11.39 -7.96
C ALA A 28 -0.37 -11.97 -7.96
N ARG A 29 -0.84 -12.45 -6.81
CA ARG A 29 -2.22 -12.94 -6.64
C ARG A 29 -3.24 -11.82 -6.72
N SER A 30 -2.90 -10.67 -6.13
CA SER A 30 -3.71 -9.46 -6.23
C SER A 30 -2.82 -8.22 -6.27
N TYR A 31 -3.26 -7.18 -6.94
CA TYR A 31 -2.58 -5.90 -6.97
C TYR A 31 -3.56 -4.76 -7.29
N LEU A 32 -3.20 -3.57 -6.85
CA LEU A 32 -3.88 -2.32 -7.16
C LEU A 32 -2.83 -1.25 -7.47
N LEU A 33 -2.92 -0.65 -8.65
CA LEU A 33 -2.18 0.54 -9.03
C LEU A 33 -3.17 1.69 -9.21
N MET A 34 -2.97 2.76 -8.48
CA MET A 34 -3.88 3.90 -8.44
C MET A 34 -3.12 5.22 -8.61
N ASP A 35 -3.65 6.12 -9.45
CA ASP A 35 -3.27 7.53 -9.42
C ASP A 35 -4.08 8.22 -8.31
N VAL A 36 -3.41 8.52 -7.20
CA VAL A 36 -4.06 9.17 -6.04
C VAL A 36 -4.40 10.64 -6.28
N THR A 37 -3.80 11.27 -7.30
CA THR A 37 -4.09 12.67 -7.64
C THR A 37 -5.39 12.77 -8.45
N ALA A 38 -5.58 11.84 -9.39
CA ALA A 38 -6.75 11.78 -10.25
C ALA A 38 -7.88 10.89 -9.66
N ASP A 39 -7.63 10.22 -8.54
CA ASP A 39 -8.52 9.21 -7.93
C ASP A 39 -8.92 8.12 -8.95
N GLN A 40 -7.94 7.67 -9.75
CA GLN A 40 -8.16 6.74 -10.85
C GLN A 40 -7.39 5.44 -10.66
N ILE A 41 -8.08 4.31 -10.79
CA ILE A 41 -7.44 2.99 -10.84
C ILE A 41 -6.85 2.79 -12.24
N LEU A 42 -5.53 2.60 -12.30
CA LEU A 42 -4.78 2.38 -13.53
C LEU A 42 -4.66 0.89 -13.87
N ALA A 43 -4.56 0.04 -12.85
CA ALA A 43 -4.49 -1.41 -13.01
C ALA A 43 -4.93 -2.10 -11.72
N GLN A 44 -5.61 -3.23 -11.82
CA GLN A 44 -6.05 -4.00 -10.67
C GLN A 44 -6.23 -5.49 -11.01
N GLN A 45 -6.07 -6.32 -10.00
CA GLN A 45 -6.40 -7.75 -10.06
C GLN A 45 -6.83 -8.22 -8.66
N ASP A 46 -7.97 -8.91 -8.56
CA ASP A 46 -8.49 -9.57 -7.36
C ASP A 46 -8.42 -8.70 -6.09
N ILE A 47 -8.72 -7.39 -6.19
CA ILE A 47 -8.52 -6.41 -5.11
C ILE A 47 -9.42 -6.65 -3.89
N ASP A 48 -10.54 -7.34 -4.06
CA ASP A 48 -11.50 -7.65 -2.99
C ASP A 48 -11.24 -9.02 -2.34
N THR A 49 -10.29 -9.78 -2.88
CA THR A 49 -9.93 -11.09 -2.31
C THR A 49 -9.13 -10.90 -1.02
N PRO A 50 -9.58 -11.45 0.12
CA PRO A 50 -8.82 -11.39 1.36
C PRO A 50 -7.45 -12.05 1.21
N ILE A 51 -6.40 -11.33 1.59
CA ILE A 51 -5.02 -11.79 1.60
C ILE A 51 -4.39 -11.59 2.97
N GLU A 52 -3.42 -12.42 3.31
CA GLU A 52 -2.63 -12.24 4.52
C GLU A 52 -1.66 -11.07 4.34
N PRO A 53 -1.77 -10.00 5.16
CA PRO A 53 -0.95 -8.81 5.00
C PRO A 53 0.51 -9.02 5.43
N ALA A 54 0.82 -10.13 6.13
CA ALA A 54 2.15 -10.43 6.64
C ALA A 54 2.79 -9.19 7.34
N SER A 55 3.98 -8.77 6.96
CA SER A 55 4.66 -7.62 7.55
C SER A 55 4.00 -6.27 7.28
N LEU A 56 3.07 -6.16 6.33
CA LEU A 56 2.28 -4.94 6.13
C LEU A 56 1.46 -4.56 7.38
N THR A 57 1.15 -5.54 8.24
CA THR A 57 0.54 -5.29 9.56
C THR A 57 1.33 -4.26 10.39
N LYS A 58 2.66 -4.18 10.21
CA LYS A 58 3.52 -3.21 10.92
C LYS A 58 3.19 -1.75 10.56
N LEU A 59 2.67 -1.50 9.37
CA LEU A 59 2.21 -0.15 8.98
C LEU A 59 1.07 0.33 9.86
N MET A 60 0.12 -0.55 10.19
CA MET A 60 -0.96 -0.22 11.12
C MET A 60 -0.43 0.02 12.54
N THR A 61 0.53 -0.82 12.99
CA THR A 61 1.19 -0.61 14.29
C THR A 61 1.87 0.76 14.34
N ALA A 62 2.66 1.11 13.33
CA ALA A 62 3.32 2.41 13.25
C ALA A 62 2.30 3.55 13.22
N TYR A 63 1.23 3.44 12.44
CA TYR A 63 0.16 4.43 12.40
C TYR A 63 -0.44 4.69 13.79
N LEU A 64 -0.77 3.63 14.54
CA LEU A 64 -1.33 3.75 15.89
C LEU A 64 -0.34 4.35 16.88
N VAL A 65 0.95 4.01 16.77
CA VAL A 65 2.01 4.60 17.62
C VAL A 65 2.16 6.09 17.33
N PHE A 66 2.21 6.51 16.07
CA PHE A 66 2.29 7.93 15.72
C PHE A 66 1.05 8.72 16.14
N ASP A 67 -0.14 8.13 16.06
CA ASP A 67 -1.34 8.77 16.58
C ASP A 67 -1.29 8.94 18.11
N ALA A 68 -0.80 7.93 18.83
CA ALA A 68 -0.62 7.99 20.28
C ALA A 68 0.43 9.04 20.69
N LEU A 69 1.54 9.15 19.97
CA LEU A 69 2.56 10.20 20.18
C LEU A 69 1.97 11.58 19.92
N ARG A 70 1.27 11.77 18.80
CA ARG A 70 0.61 13.02 18.45
C ARG A 70 -0.41 13.48 19.49
N SER A 71 -1.18 12.53 20.02
CA SER A 71 -2.19 12.79 21.07
C SER A 71 -1.61 12.82 22.48
N LYS A 72 -0.28 12.71 22.63
CA LYS A 72 0.44 12.71 23.93
C LYS A 72 0.00 11.57 24.88
N LYS A 73 -0.51 10.48 24.35
CA LYS A 73 -0.80 9.25 25.09
C LYS A 73 0.44 8.37 25.27
N LEU A 74 1.45 8.64 24.47
CA LEU A 74 2.74 7.95 24.46
C LEU A 74 3.84 8.99 24.30
N GLU A 75 5.02 8.74 24.85
CA GLU A 75 6.21 9.59 24.71
C GLU A 75 7.37 8.78 24.13
N LEU A 76 8.22 9.40 23.31
CA LEU A 76 9.36 8.72 22.67
C LEU A 76 10.31 8.08 23.66
N GLN A 77 10.57 8.80 24.77
CA GLN A 77 11.48 8.33 25.84
C GLN A 77 10.81 7.42 26.86
N GLN A 78 9.51 7.20 26.75
CA GLN A 78 8.80 6.26 27.60
C GLN A 78 9.30 4.84 27.34
N THR A 79 9.71 4.15 28.39
CA THR A 79 10.16 2.75 28.27
C THR A 79 8.99 1.78 28.43
N LEU A 80 8.98 0.76 27.58
CA LEU A 80 7.98 -0.30 27.61
C LEU A 80 8.63 -1.62 28.06
N PRO A 81 7.90 -2.44 28.84
CA PRO A 81 8.37 -3.79 29.21
C PRO A 81 8.26 -4.74 28.03
N VAL A 82 9.22 -5.64 27.90
CA VAL A 82 9.18 -6.73 26.92
C VAL A 82 8.41 -7.89 27.51
N SER A 83 7.30 -8.28 26.89
CA SER A 83 6.55 -9.45 27.33
C SER A 83 7.24 -10.76 26.92
N GLU A 84 7.07 -11.83 27.71
CA GLU A 84 7.59 -13.15 27.32
C GLU A 84 7.04 -13.63 25.97
N ARG A 85 5.81 -13.30 25.65
CA ARG A 85 5.21 -13.63 24.36
C ARG A 85 5.94 -12.95 23.22
N ALA A 86 6.24 -11.65 23.35
CA ALA A 86 6.97 -10.91 22.32
C ALA A 86 8.40 -11.43 22.18
N TRP A 87 9.07 -11.71 23.30
CA TRP A 87 10.42 -12.28 23.32
C TRP A 87 10.51 -13.65 22.62
N LYS A 88 9.52 -14.52 22.83
CA LYS A 88 9.49 -15.88 22.24
C LYS A 88 8.94 -15.90 20.82
N MET A 89 8.47 -14.79 20.27
CA MET A 89 7.88 -14.72 18.93
C MET A 89 8.92 -15.11 17.87
N ALA A 90 8.54 -16.01 16.97
CA ALA A 90 9.36 -16.39 15.83
C ALA A 90 9.33 -15.33 14.71
N GLY A 91 10.29 -15.39 13.79
CA GLY A 91 10.36 -14.50 12.61
C GLY A 91 11.37 -13.37 12.78
N SER A 92 11.22 -12.30 11.99
CA SER A 92 12.06 -11.09 12.08
C SER A 92 11.75 -10.33 13.36
N ARG A 93 12.76 -10.12 14.20
CA ARG A 93 12.57 -9.52 15.53
C ARG A 93 13.77 -8.69 15.95
N MET A 94 13.55 -7.76 16.84
CA MET A 94 14.57 -7.09 17.64
C MET A 94 15.05 -8.05 18.75
N PHE A 95 16.36 -8.20 18.96
CA PHE A 95 16.93 -9.13 19.95
C PHE A 95 16.89 -8.53 21.36
N ILE A 96 15.67 -8.36 21.89
CA ILE A 96 15.39 -7.84 23.24
C ILE A 96 14.86 -8.97 24.13
N ASP A 97 15.01 -8.84 25.43
CA ASP A 97 14.57 -9.81 26.44
C ASP A 97 13.68 -9.17 27.52
N PRO A 98 12.96 -9.95 28.34
CA PRO A 98 12.04 -9.43 29.36
C PRO A 98 12.69 -8.60 30.48
N LYS A 99 14.02 -8.61 30.61
CA LYS A 99 14.75 -7.80 31.59
C LYS A 99 15.05 -6.39 31.06
N MET A 100 14.93 -6.20 29.75
CA MET A 100 15.19 -4.92 29.10
C MET A 100 13.99 -4.01 29.22
N LYS A 101 14.29 -2.71 29.35
CA LYS A 101 13.33 -1.62 29.20
C LYS A 101 13.70 -0.85 27.94
N VAL A 102 12.84 -0.92 26.94
CA VAL A 102 13.14 -0.38 25.62
C VAL A 102 12.32 0.89 25.43
N PRO A 103 12.96 2.04 25.12
CA PRO A 103 12.22 3.28 24.83
C PRO A 103 11.41 3.13 23.54
N VAL A 104 10.31 3.87 23.46
CA VAL A 104 9.41 3.84 22.30
C VAL A 104 10.14 4.19 21.01
N GLU A 105 11.08 5.15 21.06
CA GLU A 105 11.87 5.55 19.89
C GLU A 105 12.69 4.41 19.26
N ASP A 106 13.12 3.44 20.06
CA ASP A 106 13.86 2.26 19.56
C ASP A 106 12.94 1.16 19.01
N LEU A 107 11.64 1.27 19.29
CA LEU A 107 10.63 0.29 18.86
C LEU A 107 9.93 0.67 17.56
N ILE A 108 10.12 1.92 17.07
CA ILE A 108 9.55 2.46 15.84
C ILE A 108 10.56 2.23 14.70
#